data_a331a633c0f35d73c82a9e4d18c9b68e
#
_entry.id   a331a633c0f35d73c82a9e4d18c9b68e
#
_cell.length_a   1.000
_cell.length_b   1.000
_cell.length_c   1.000
_cell.angle_alpha   90.00
_cell.angle_beta   90.00
_cell.angle_gamma   90.00
#
_symmetry.space_group_name_H-M   'P 1'
#
loop_
_entity.id
_entity.type
_entity.pdbx_description
1 polymer ?
#
loop_
_entity_poly.entity_id
_entity_poly.type
_entity_poly.pdbx_seq_one_letter_code
_entity_poly.pdbx_strand_id
1 'polypeptide(L)'
;NKAATTWAPPAAYQDGMVGPHWSKGWIIEDCEISNSKCAGISLGKYYDPENDHYFTRKHVKSPTQMERDAVCRGQYHGWLKEKVGSHIVRRCHIHHCEQAGIVGRMGCVFSIIEDNHIHHINNMQQLGGAEISGIKFHAAIDVIFRRNHIHHSTMGIWCDWQAQGTRITQNLLHDNYASEDTPMAQGAMESQDIFIEVGHGPTLVDNNIMLSKAAVRLATQGVACVHNLMLGSFTLVGKGTDMTVEGINQPRYTPYHIPHRTEVAGFMSILHGDNRIYNNIFIQNWPERTKEEDISSRTKDNQIVGTAVFEGYPDYDEWTGWFEMDKQPDMGKLEKYHFSHLPVWINGNAYFNGAKAWSKEEHKLVNNTDKAVWSSSKRTENIF
;
A
#
# COMPACT_ATOMS: atom_id res chain seq x y z
N ASN A 1 -13.53 -17.72 -15.48
CA ASN A 1 -12.96 -16.39 -15.29
C ASN A 1 -14.03 -15.33 -15.38
N LYS A 2 -14.32 -14.67 -14.27
CA LYS A 2 -15.20 -13.50 -14.25
C LYS A 2 -14.33 -12.28 -14.50
N ALA A 3 -14.73 -11.44 -15.43
CA ALA A 3 -14.04 -10.18 -15.63
C ALA A 3 -14.23 -9.31 -14.40
N ALA A 4 -13.15 -8.75 -13.89
CA ALA A 4 -13.23 -7.69 -12.92
C ALA A 4 -13.89 -6.47 -13.57
N THR A 5 -14.69 -5.74 -12.83
CA THR A 5 -15.22 -4.46 -13.27
C THR A 5 -14.48 -3.34 -12.56
N THR A 6 -14.35 -2.20 -13.23
CA THR A 6 -13.65 -1.01 -12.70
C THR A 6 -14.19 -0.53 -11.35
N TRP A 7 -15.40 -0.91 -11.01
CA TRP A 7 -16.09 -0.52 -9.78
C TRP A 7 -16.49 -1.72 -8.94
N ALA A 8 -15.97 -2.91 -9.26
CA ALA A 8 -16.15 -4.03 -8.34
C ALA A 8 -15.55 -3.63 -7.00
N PRO A 9 -16.34 -3.55 -5.93
CA PRO A 9 -15.77 -3.30 -4.62
C PRO A 9 -14.69 -4.33 -4.33
N PRO A 10 -13.69 -4.00 -3.50
CA PRO A 10 -12.68 -4.96 -3.07
C PRO A 10 -13.29 -6.26 -2.55
N ALA A 11 -14.52 -6.18 -2.13
CA ALA A 11 -15.32 -7.29 -1.67
C ALA A 11 -15.87 -8.20 -2.77
N ALA A 12 -16.04 -7.69 -3.99
CA ALA A 12 -16.62 -8.49 -5.05
C ALA A 12 -15.56 -9.38 -5.71
N TYR A 13 -15.84 -10.60 -5.87
CA TYR A 13 -15.23 -11.62 -6.72
C TYR A 13 -13.76 -11.41 -7.12
N GLN A 14 -12.85 -11.51 -6.16
CA GLN A 14 -11.42 -11.60 -6.42
C GLN A 14 -11.06 -13.05 -6.74
N ASP A 15 -11.64 -13.55 -7.82
CA ASP A 15 -11.43 -14.93 -8.24
C ASP A 15 -10.07 -15.08 -8.93
N GLY A 16 -9.22 -15.95 -8.44
CA GLY A 16 -7.97 -16.35 -9.06
C GLY A 16 -8.13 -17.61 -9.91
N MET A 17 -7.19 -17.83 -10.83
CA MET A 17 -7.07 -19.12 -11.51
C MET A 17 -6.73 -20.22 -10.51
N VAL A 18 -5.91 -19.87 -9.51
CA VAL A 18 -5.61 -20.68 -8.33
C VAL A 18 -6.15 -19.95 -7.11
N GLY A 19 -6.93 -20.63 -6.27
CA GLY A 19 -7.57 -20.00 -5.14
C GLY A 19 -7.75 -20.94 -3.95
N PRO A 20 -6.90 -20.85 -2.92
CA PRO A 20 -7.07 -21.62 -1.69
C PRO A 20 -8.26 -21.18 -0.83
N HIS A 21 -8.87 -20.03 -1.15
CA HIS A 21 -10.00 -19.47 -0.40
C HIS A 21 -9.74 -19.33 1.12
N TRP A 22 -10.70 -19.80 1.92
CA TRP A 22 -10.70 -19.76 3.38
C TRP A 22 -10.04 -21.01 3.96
N SER A 23 -8.79 -21.26 3.55
CA SER A 23 -8.01 -22.44 3.94
C SER A 23 -6.68 -22.03 4.56
N LYS A 24 -5.87 -23.03 4.92
CA LYS A 24 -4.58 -22.82 5.55
C LYS A 24 -3.48 -23.66 4.92
N GLY A 25 -2.30 -23.04 4.84
CA GLY A 25 -1.03 -23.77 4.62
C GLY A 25 -0.82 -24.29 3.20
N TRP A 26 -1.44 -23.69 2.17
CA TRP A 26 -1.16 -24.05 0.78
C TRP A 26 0.24 -23.60 0.38
N ILE A 27 0.91 -24.46 -0.38
CA ILE A 27 2.17 -24.16 -1.06
C ILE A 27 1.88 -24.14 -2.55
N ILE A 28 2.08 -22.99 -3.19
CA ILE A 28 1.98 -22.79 -4.63
C ILE A 28 3.38 -22.44 -5.10
N GLU A 29 4.01 -23.33 -5.82
CA GLU A 29 5.41 -23.18 -6.20
C GLU A 29 5.72 -23.71 -7.59
N ASP A 30 6.75 -23.13 -8.21
CA ASP A 30 7.28 -23.54 -9.50
C ASP A 30 6.19 -23.60 -10.61
N CYS A 31 5.25 -22.65 -10.57
CA CYS A 31 4.11 -22.60 -11.48
C CYS A 31 4.22 -21.42 -12.46
N GLU A 32 3.81 -21.64 -13.71
CA GLU A 32 3.46 -20.57 -14.63
C GLU A 32 1.95 -20.31 -14.59
N ILE A 33 1.55 -19.08 -14.30
CA ILE A 33 0.15 -18.67 -14.16
C ILE A 33 -0.08 -17.44 -15.02
N SER A 34 -0.85 -17.58 -16.09
CA SER A 34 -0.96 -16.50 -17.07
C SER A 34 -2.34 -16.40 -17.72
N ASN A 35 -2.57 -15.25 -18.36
CA ASN A 35 -3.76 -14.99 -19.17
C ASN A 35 -5.09 -15.06 -18.40
N SER A 36 -5.07 -14.71 -17.12
CA SER A 36 -6.29 -14.57 -16.35
C SER A 36 -7.05 -13.29 -16.73
N LYS A 37 -8.37 -13.40 -16.85
CA LYS A 37 -9.22 -12.22 -17.01
C LYS A 37 -9.50 -11.49 -15.68
N CYS A 38 -9.01 -12.03 -14.58
CA CYS A 38 -9.11 -11.47 -13.25
C CYS A 38 -7.73 -11.60 -12.56
N ALA A 39 -7.65 -12.25 -11.42
CA ALA A 39 -6.39 -12.48 -10.74
C ALA A 39 -5.71 -13.79 -11.16
N GLY A 40 -4.39 -13.85 -11.10
CA GLY A 40 -3.67 -15.10 -11.26
C GLY A 40 -3.91 -16.02 -10.06
N ILE A 41 -3.56 -15.56 -8.88
CA ILE A 41 -3.76 -16.28 -7.60
C ILE A 41 -4.66 -15.45 -6.70
N SER A 42 -5.64 -16.09 -6.03
CA SER A 42 -6.44 -15.48 -4.97
C SER A 42 -6.27 -16.26 -3.68
N LEU A 43 -5.64 -15.65 -2.67
CA LEU A 43 -5.45 -16.26 -1.36
C LEU A 43 -6.69 -16.14 -0.45
N GLY A 44 -7.82 -15.89 -1.10
CA GLY A 44 -9.12 -15.99 -0.47
C GLY A 44 -9.59 -14.74 0.25
N LYS A 45 -10.89 -14.70 0.41
CA LYS A 45 -11.59 -13.74 1.24
C LYS A 45 -12.70 -14.46 2.01
N TYR A 46 -13.10 -13.88 3.10
CA TYR A 46 -14.33 -14.28 3.75
C TYR A 46 -15.53 -13.88 2.87
N TYR A 47 -16.35 -14.86 2.52
CA TYR A 47 -17.59 -14.61 1.78
C TYR A 47 -18.73 -14.28 2.77
N ASP A 48 -19.26 -13.07 2.65
CA ASP A 48 -20.40 -12.61 3.43
C ASP A 48 -21.54 -12.20 2.51
N PRO A 49 -22.52 -13.08 2.31
CA PRO A 49 -23.62 -12.81 1.38
C PRO A 49 -24.49 -11.61 1.80
N GLU A 50 -24.47 -11.24 3.07
CA GLU A 50 -25.20 -10.05 3.54
C GLU A 50 -24.42 -8.77 3.34
N ASN A 51 -23.08 -8.82 3.28
CA ASN A 51 -22.23 -7.66 3.21
C ASN A 51 -21.59 -7.42 1.83
N ASP A 52 -21.50 -8.46 1.01
CA ASP A 52 -20.85 -8.40 -0.30
C ASP A 52 -21.77 -7.87 -1.43
N HIS A 53 -23.00 -7.50 -1.13
CA HIS A 53 -23.97 -6.98 -2.10
C HIS A 53 -24.01 -5.44 -2.13
N TYR A 54 -22.88 -4.83 -2.34
CA TYR A 54 -22.72 -3.38 -2.31
C TYR A 54 -23.69 -2.63 -3.23
N PHE A 55 -23.88 -3.13 -4.45
CA PHE A 55 -24.74 -2.48 -5.44
C PHE A 55 -26.19 -2.95 -5.47
N THR A 56 -26.55 -3.97 -4.73
CA THR A 56 -27.89 -4.59 -4.82
C THR A 56 -28.80 -4.21 -3.67
N ARG A 57 -28.31 -3.52 -2.65
CA ARG A 57 -29.11 -3.09 -1.50
C ARG A 57 -29.61 -1.66 -1.66
N LYS A 58 -30.77 -1.37 -1.09
CA LYS A 58 -31.32 0.00 -1.02
C LYS A 58 -30.46 0.98 -0.26
N HIS A 59 -29.66 0.49 0.67
CA HIS A 59 -28.74 1.28 1.48
C HIS A 59 -27.31 0.79 1.23
N VAL A 60 -26.52 1.65 0.63
CA VAL A 60 -25.12 1.39 0.36
C VAL A 60 -24.30 1.68 1.62
N LYS A 61 -23.60 0.69 2.13
CA LYS A 61 -22.63 0.89 3.20
C LYS A 61 -21.38 1.58 2.64
N SER A 62 -20.74 2.40 3.45
CA SER A 62 -19.42 2.92 3.10
C SER A 62 -18.39 1.79 3.01
N PRO A 63 -17.34 1.90 2.18
CA PRO A 63 -16.28 0.91 2.14
C PRO A 63 -15.68 0.61 3.52
N THR A 64 -15.48 1.63 4.34
CA THR A 64 -15.01 1.48 5.73
C THR A 64 -15.92 0.61 6.57
N GLN A 65 -17.24 0.80 6.45
CA GLN A 65 -18.20 -0.01 7.19
C GLN A 65 -18.21 -1.46 6.69
N MET A 66 -18.09 -1.65 5.38
CA MET A 66 -18.00 -2.99 4.79
C MET A 66 -16.79 -3.77 5.30
N GLU A 67 -15.62 -3.13 5.39
CA GLU A 67 -14.41 -3.75 5.92
C GLU A 67 -14.57 -4.14 7.39
N ARG A 68 -15.10 -3.24 8.22
CA ARG A 68 -15.34 -3.55 9.64
C ARG A 68 -16.32 -4.71 9.82
N ASP A 69 -17.43 -4.67 9.10
CA ASP A 69 -18.43 -5.72 9.15
C ASP A 69 -17.86 -7.07 8.69
N ALA A 70 -17.11 -7.08 7.60
CA ALA A 70 -16.48 -8.29 7.08
C ALA A 70 -15.51 -8.91 8.10
N VAL A 71 -14.69 -8.10 8.75
CA VAL A 71 -13.75 -8.56 9.78
C VAL A 71 -14.47 -9.12 11.00
N CYS A 72 -15.45 -8.40 11.54
CA CYS A 72 -16.21 -8.86 12.71
C CYS A 72 -16.96 -10.16 12.43
N ARG A 73 -17.61 -10.25 11.25
CA ARG A 73 -18.32 -11.47 10.85
C ARG A 73 -17.36 -12.61 10.54
N GLY A 74 -16.23 -12.32 9.91
CA GLY A 74 -15.17 -13.29 9.69
C GLY A 74 -14.67 -13.90 11.01
N GLN A 75 -14.46 -13.08 12.02
CA GLN A 75 -14.07 -13.56 13.36
C GLN A 75 -15.13 -14.44 13.99
N TYR A 76 -16.38 -14.05 13.92
CA TYR A 76 -17.48 -14.87 14.38
C TYR A 76 -17.53 -16.24 13.69
N HIS A 77 -17.19 -16.30 12.43
CA HIS A 77 -17.12 -17.55 11.64
C HIS A 77 -15.76 -18.25 11.68
N GLY A 78 -14.85 -17.82 12.55
CA GLY A 78 -13.60 -18.51 12.84
C GLY A 78 -12.40 -18.08 12.00
N TRP A 79 -12.31 -16.79 11.68
CA TRP A 79 -11.09 -16.22 11.13
C TRP A 79 -9.99 -16.19 12.21
N LEU A 80 -9.29 -17.30 12.33
CA LEU A 80 -8.28 -17.54 13.36
C LEU A 80 -6.98 -18.01 12.70
N LYS A 81 -5.85 -17.66 13.29
CA LYS A 81 -4.50 -18.07 12.85
C LYS A 81 -4.36 -19.58 12.67
N GLU A 82 -5.05 -20.33 13.49
CA GLU A 82 -5.01 -21.81 13.49
C GLU A 82 -5.76 -22.40 12.29
N LYS A 83 -6.64 -21.63 11.64
CA LYS A 83 -7.56 -22.15 10.62
C LYS A 83 -7.32 -21.57 9.22
N VAL A 84 -6.82 -20.33 9.10
CA VAL A 84 -6.78 -19.59 7.84
C VAL A 84 -5.39 -19.00 7.63
N GLY A 85 -4.96 -18.92 6.36
CA GLY A 85 -3.72 -18.25 5.97
C GLY A 85 -2.49 -19.14 5.98
N SER A 86 -1.33 -18.57 6.26
CA SER A 86 -0.03 -19.26 6.28
C SER A 86 0.32 -19.94 4.94
N HIS A 87 -0.07 -19.33 3.83
CA HIS A 87 0.24 -19.81 2.50
C HIS A 87 1.68 -19.43 2.10
N ILE A 88 2.27 -20.23 1.22
CA ILE A 88 3.55 -19.91 0.58
C ILE A 88 3.32 -19.86 -0.93
N VAL A 89 3.63 -18.74 -1.56
CA VAL A 89 3.68 -18.60 -3.01
C VAL A 89 5.10 -18.29 -3.39
N ARG A 90 5.75 -19.20 -4.12
CA ARG A 90 7.17 -19.03 -4.43
C ARG A 90 7.59 -19.59 -5.77
N ARG A 91 8.61 -18.94 -6.36
CA ARG A 91 9.22 -19.34 -7.63
C ARG A 91 8.18 -19.53 -8.76
N CYS A 92 7.13 -18.70 -8.71
CA CYS A 92 6.10 -18.70 -9.74
C CYS A 92 6.36 -17.59 -10.75
N HIS A 93 6.05 -17.86 -12.01
CA HIS A 93 6.00 -16.90 -13.08
C HIS A 93 4.54 -16.50 -13.34
N ILE A 94 4.16 -15.28 -12.98
CA ILE A 94 2.78 -14.81 -13.00
C ILE A 94 2.67 -13.61 -13.94
N HIS A 95 1.90 -13.73 -15.02
CA HIS A 95 1.87 -12.67 -16.02
C HIS A 95 0.59 -12.61 -16.84
N HIS A 96 0.38 -11.46 -17.50
CA HIS A 96 -0.77 -11.22 -18.37
C HIS A 96 -2.11 -11.50 -17.67
N CYS A 97 -2.24 -11.05 -16.43
CA CYS A 97 -3.47 -11.08 -15.67
C CYS A 97 -4.09 -9.69 -15.66
N GLU A 98 -5.41 -9.60 -15.85
CA GLU A 98 -6.05 -8.30 -16.09
C GLU A 98 -6.42 -7.54 -14.82
N GLN A 99 -6.45 -8.17 -13.66
CA GLN A 99 -6.70 -7.46 -12.42
C GLN A 99 -5.48 -7.45 -11.49
N ALA A 100 -5.06 -8.60 -11.03
CA ALA A 100 -3.94 -8.73 -10.12
C ALA A 100 -3.12 -9.98 -10.43
N GLY A 101 -1.82 -9.95 -10.13
CA GLY A 101 -1.02 -11.16 -10.12
C GLY A 101 -1.42 -12.05 -8.97
N ILE A 102 -1.29 -11.54 -7.76
CA ILE A 102 -1.70 -12.21 -6.52
C ILE A 102 -2.59 -11.26 -5.73
N VAL A 103 -3.80 -11.69 -5.41
CA VAL A 103 -4.72 -10.93 -4.55
C VAL A 103 -5.00 -11.72 -3.28
N GLY A 104 -5.15 -11.02 -2.15
CA GLY A 104 -5.54 -11.63 -0.89
C GLY A 104 -6.39 -10.68 -0.05
N ARG A 105 -7.39 -11.26 0.61
CA ARG A 105 -8.19 -10.54 1.58
C ARG A 105 -8.55 -11.49 2.72
N MET A 106 -8.13 -11.16 3.92
CA MET A 106 -8.32 -11.97 5.12
C MET A 106 -7.72 -13.40 5.05
N GLY A 107 -7.84 -14.10 3.93
CA GLY A 107 -7.22 -15.42 3.70
C GLY A 107 -5.71 -15.39 3.50
N CYS A 108 -5.14 -14.24 3.20
CA CYS A 108 -3.70 -14.09 2.95
C CYS A 108 -2.84 -13.91 4.22
N VAL A 109 -3.44 -13.85 5.41
CA VAL A 109 -2.73 -13.63 6.67
C VAL A 109 -1.62 -14.65 6.91
N PHE A 110 -0.53 -14.23 7.53
CA PHE A 110 0.61 -15.09 7.91
C PHE A 110 1.33 -15.76 6.73
N SER A 111 1.16 -15.25 5.52
CA SER A 111 1.67 -15.86 4.29
C SER A 111 3.04 -15.33 3.89
N ILE A 112 3.76 -16.11 3.08
CA ILE A 112 5.05 -15.73 2.50
C ILE A 112 4.92 -15.73 0.99
N ILE A 113 5.23 -14.60 0.37
CA ILE A 113 5.25 -14.41 -1.07
C ILE A 113 6.69 -14.10 -1.47
N GLU A 114 7.37 -15.08 -2.09
CA GLU A 114 8.81 -14.98 -2.28
C GLU A 114 9.30 -15.53 -3.61
N ASP A 115 10.39 -14.94 -4.11
CA ASP A 115 11.10 -15.45 -5.30
C ASP A 115 10.20 -15.57 -6.54
N ASN A 116 9.15 -14.75 -6.67
CA ASN A 116 8.25 -14.78 -7.82
C ASN A 116 8.67 -13.74 -8.87
N HIS A 117 8.43 -14.06 -10.13
CA HIS A 117 8.50 -13.12 -11.24
C HIS A 117 7.07 -12.75 -11.67
N ILE A 118 6.68 -11.48 -11.48
CA ILE A 118 5.32 -11.00 -11.71
C ILE A 118 5.37 -9.82 -12.66
N HIS A 119 4.69 -9.93 -13.81
CA HIS A 119 4.72 -8.84 -14.79
C HIS A 119 3.50 -8.80 -15.70
N HIS A 120 3.33 -7.66 -16.40
CA HIS A 120 2.22 -7.42 -17.32
C HIS A 120 0.87 -7.70 -16.64
N ILE A 121 0.67 -7.08 -15.47
CA ILE A 121 -0.58 -7.14 -14.73
C ILE A 121 -1.40 -5.89 -15.03
N ASN A 122 -2.71 -6.07 -15.21
CA ASN A 122 -3.60 -5.09 -15.83
C ASN A 122 -3.08 -4.71 -17.22
N ASN A 123 -2.67 -5.71 -17.97
CA ASN A 123 -1.92 -5.57 -19.22
C ASN A 123 -2.66 -4.73 -20.28
N MET A 124 -3.95 -4.88 -20.39
CA MET A 124 -4.79 -4.08 -21.29
C MET A 124 -5.12 -2.70 -20.71
N GLN A 125 -4.80 -2.44 -19.48
CA GLN A 125 -5.06 -1.20 -18.73
C GLN A 125 -6.50 -0.67 -18.86
N GLN A 126 -7.46 -1.57 -19.00
CA GLN A 126 -8.88 -1.24 -19.11
C GLN A 126 -9.56 -1.10 -17.75
N LEU A 127 -8.92 -1.60 -16.70
CA LEU A 127 -9.41 -1.50 -15.34
C LEU A 127 -8.77 -0.31 -14.64
N GLY A 128 -9.58 0.47 -13.97
CA GLY A 128 -9.14 1.57 -13.12
C GLY A 128 -9.64 1.38 -11.69
N GLY A 129 -8.93 1.92 -10.72
CA GLY A 129 -9.35 1.92 -9.32
C GLY A 129 -8.83 0.73 -8.53
N ALA A 130 -9.71 0.01 -7.87
CA ALA A 130 -9.33 -0.97 -6.86
C ALA A 130 -8.76 -2.28 -7.42
N GLU A 131 -7.85 -2.89 -6.69
CA GLU A 131 -7.38 -4.27 -6.86
C GLU A 131 -6.49 -4.54 -8.08
N ILE A 132 -5.84 -3.53 -8.64
CA ILE A 132 -4.98 -3.66 -9.82
C ILE A 132 -3.51 -3.50 -9.44
N SER A 133 -2.84 -4.61 -9.24
CA SER A 133 -1.39 -4.59 -8.92
C SER A 133 -0.75 -5.95 -9.15
N GLY A 134 0.58 -5.98 -9.16
CA GLY A 134 1.32 -7.24 -9.10
C GLY A 134 0.87 -8.07 -7.90
N ILE A 135 0.88 -7.46 -6.72
CA ILE A 135 0.39 -8.07 -5.48
C ILE A 135 -0.52 -7.08 -4.75
N LYS A 136 -1.75 -7.47 -4.40
CA LYS A 136 -2.69 -6.64 -3.65
C LYS A 136 -3.27 -7.40 -2.47
N PHE A 137 -3.01 -6.91 -1.25
CA PHE A 137 -3.52 -7.55 -0.04
C PHE A 137 -4.30 -6.58 0.84
N HIS A 138 -5.48 -7.04 1.27
CA HIS A 138 -6.19 -6.53 2.44
C HIS A 138 -5.92 -7.44 3.63
N ALA A 139 -5.79 -6.88 4.81
CA ALA A 139 -5.43 -7.58 6.03
C ALA A 139 -4.12 -8.37 5.88
N ALA A 140 -3.08 -7.68 5.40
CA ALA A 140 -1.73 -8.24 5.37
C ALA A 140 -1.15 -8.32 6.79
N ILE A 141 -1.65 -9.28 7.59
CA ILE A 141 -1.20 -9.49 8.97
C ILE A 141 -0.07 -10.52 8.96
N ASP A 142 1.10 -10.15 9.48
CA ASP A 142 2.31 -10.99 9.51
C ASP A 142 2.66 -11.61 8.14
N VAL A 143 2.52 -10.82 7.07
CA VAL A 143 2.87 -11.26 5.72
C VAL A 143 4.28 -10.83 5.37
N ILE A 144 5.00 -11.69 4.66
CA ILE A 144 6.33 -11.39 4.14
C ILE A 144 6.29 -11.40 2.61
N PHE A 145 6.67 -10.27 2.01
CA PHE A 145 6.91 -10.15 0.57
C PHE A 145 8.41 -9.99 0.37
N ARG A 146 9.08 -11.01 -0.18
CA ARG A 146 10.53 -10.95 -0.33
C ARG A 146 11.07 -11.54 -1.61
N ARG A 147 12.11 -10.91 -2.14
CA ARG A 147 12.83 -11.36 -3.33
C ARG A 147 11.93 -11.60 -4.55
N ASN A 148 10.87 -10.80 -4.67
CA ASN A 148 10.04 -10.83 -5.85
C ASN A 148 10.58 -9.82 -6.87
N HIS A 149 10.48 -10.18 -8.15
CA HIS A 149 10.74 -9.30 -9.28
C HIS A 149 9.40 -8.91 -9.91
N ILE A 150 9.03 -7.62 -9.80
CA ILE A 150 7.71 -7.13 -10.23
C ILE A 150 7.90 -5.96 -11.19
N HIS A 151 7.39 -6.10 -12.41
CA HIS A 151 7.50 -5.03 -13.41
C HIS A 151 6.36 -5.03 -14.42
N HIS A 152 6.22 -3.92 -15.17
CA HIS A 152 5.14 -3.73 -16.14
C HIS A 152 3.75 -4.07 -15.57
N SER A 153 3.56 -3.73 -14.33
CA SER A 153 2.27 -3.78 -13.65
C SER A 153 1.79 -2.35 -13.43
N THR A 154 0.50 -2.14 -13.30
CA THR A 154 0.01 -0.79 -13.00
C THR A 154 0.50 -0.33 -11.63
N MET A 155 0.51 -1.22 -10.66
CA MET A 155 1.14 -1.04 -9.35
C MET A 155 1.94 -2.30 -9.01
N GLY A 156 3.02 -2.16 -8.25
CA GLY A 156 3.84 -3.29 -7.82
C GLY A 156 3.19 -4.04 -6.65
N ILE A 157 3.45 -3.60 -5.42
CA ILE A 157 2.89 -4.17 -4.19
C ILE A 157 1.97 -3.16 -3.53
N TRP A 158 0.75 -3.56 -3.27
CA TRP A 158 -0.25 -2.73 -2.59
C TRP A 158 -0.74 -3.43 -1.32
N CYS A 159 -0.37 -2.88 -0.16
CA CYS A 159 -0.94 -3.27 1.13
C CYS A 159 -2.02 -2.26 1.50
N ASP A 160 -3.26 -2.71 1.43
CA ASP A 160 -4.44 -1.92 1.75
C ASP A 160 -5.09 -2.46 3.03
N TRP A 161 -5.82 -1.66 3.71
CA TRP A 161 -6.56 -1.99 4.93
C TRP A 161 -5.90 -3.04 5.83
N GLN A 162 -5.54 -2.65 7.04
CA GLN A 162 -5.12 -3.55 8.11
C GLN A 162 -3.74 -4.24 7.89
N ALA A 163 -2.83 -3.64 7.13
CA ALA A 163 -1.46 -4.13 7.12
C ALA A 163 -0.84 -3.96 8.52
N GLN A 164 -0.39 -5.08 9.12
CA GLN A 164 0.13 -5.10 10.48
C GLN A 164 1.10 -6.28 10.67
N GLY A 165 2.31 -6.03 11.18
CA GLY A 165 3.35 -7.07 11.28
C GLY A 165 3.95 -7.45 9.92
N THR A 166 3.69 -6.66 8.88
CA THR A 166 4.06 -6.96 7.50
C THR A 166 5.48 -6.54 7.19
N ARG A 167 6.18 -7.32 6.37
CA ARG A 167 7.50 -6.98 5.86
C ARG A 167 7.58 -7.07 4.35
N ILE A 168 8.10 -6.03 3.71
CA ILE A 168 8.38 -5.94 2.28
C ILE A 168 9.89 -5.76 2.12
N THR A 169 10.60 -6.79 1.65
CA THR A 169 12.06 -6.79 1.69
C THR A 169 12.71 -7.45 0.49
N GLN A 170 13.86 -6.90 0.05
CA GLN A 170 14.69 -7.48 -1.01
C GLN A 170 13.95 -7.67 -2.35
N ASN A 171 12.93 -6.87 -2.64
CA ASN A 171 12.22 -6.93 -3.91
C ASN A 171 12.88 -6.00 -4.94
N LEU A 172 12.81 -6.39 -6.21
CA LEU A 172 13.12 -5.55 -7.36
C LEU A 172 11.82 -5.14 -8.04
N LEU A 173 11.55 -3.85 -8.08
CA LEU A 173 10.35 -3.28 -8.70
C LEU A 173 10.77 -2.22 -9.72
N HIS A 174 10.24 -2.31 -10.94
CA HIS A 174 10.56 -1.35 -11.99
C HIS A 174 9.49 -1.33 -13.09
N ASP A 175 9.48 -0.25 -13.86
CA ASP A 175 8.57 -0.10 -14.99
C ASP A 175 7.09 -0.36 -14.67
N ASN A 176 6.69 -0.07 -13.43
CA ASN A 176 5.30 -0.11 -13.00
C ASN A 176 4.66 1.25 -13.30
N TYR A 177 3.66 1.26 -14.17
CA TYR A 177 3.04 2.50 -14.62
C TYR A 177 1.62 2.30 -15.14
N ALA A 178 0.82 3.36 -15.14
CA ALA A 178 -0.41 3.47 -15.89
C ALA A 178 -0.18 4.35 -17.11
N SER A 179 -0.71 3.94 -18.26
CA SER A 179 -0.69 4.78 -19.46
C SER A 179 -1.56 6.02 -19.25
N GLU A 180 -1.13 7.17 -19.79
CA GLU A 180 -1.83 8.47 -19.64
C GLU A 180 -3.29 8.45 -20.09
N ASP A 181 -3.61 7.59 -21.05
CA ASP A 181 -4.97 7.45 -21.61
C ASP A 181 -5.86 6.49 -20.84
N THR A 182 -5.39 5.92 -19.73
CA THR A 182 -6.15 4.90 -19.01
C THR A 182 -7.02 5.49 -17.90
N PRO A 183 -8.09 4.77 -17.50
CA PRO A 183 -8.89 5.16 -16.33
C PRO A 183 -8.08 5.34 -15.04
N MET A 184 -6.93 4.66 -14.92
CA MET A 184 -6.02 4.83 -13.77
C MET A 184 -5.33 6.17 -13.77
N ALA A 185 -4.78 6.60 -14.91
CA ALA A 185 -4.11 7.90 -15.02
C ALA A 185 -5.08 9.06 -14.86
N GLN A 186 -6.34 8.88 -15.32
CA GLN A 186 -7.40 9.85 -15.17
C GLN A 186 -8.07 9.81 -13.79
N GLY A 187 -7.85 8.73 -13.04
CA GLY A 187 -8.38 8.53 -11.70
C GLY A 187 -7.50 9.12 -10.59
N ALA A 188 -7.95 8.91 -9.37
CA ALA A 188 -7.29 9.43 -8.17
C ALA A 188 -6.08 8.61 -7.71
N MET A 189 -5.68 7.58 -8.44
CA MET A 189 -4.61 6.68 -8.02
C MET A 189 -3.47 6.70 -9.01
N GLU A 190 -2.30 6.99 -8.51
CA GLU A 190 -1.06 6.95 -9.26
C GLU A 190 -0.46 5.55 -9.21
N SER A 191 0.33 5.22 -10.22
CA SER A 191 1.12 3.99 -10.21
C SER A 191 2.28 4.11 -9.25
N GLN A 192 2.48 3.11 -8.41
CA GLN A 192 3.62 3.03 -7.48
C GLN A 192 4.25 1.64 -7.50
N ASP A 193 5.55 1.57 -7.19
CA ASP A 193 6.19 0.29 -6.91
C ASP A 193 5.64 -0.30 -5.59
N ILE A 194 5.54 0.52 -4.55
CA ILE A 194 4.95 0.13 -3.27
C ILE A 194 3.93 1.17 -2.82
N PHE A 195 2.71 0.72 -2.56
CA PHE A 195 1.66 1.53 -1.96
C PHE A 195 1.15 0.87 -0.68
N ILE A 196 1.15 1.63 0.42
CA ILE A 196 0.63 1.18 1.71
C ILE A 196 -0.39 2.22 2.18
N GLU A 197 -1.62 1.77 2.42
CA GLU A 197 -2.69 2.65 2.89
C GLU A 197 -3.55 2.00 3.97
N VAL A 198 -4.19 2.84 4.76
CA VAL A 198 -5.24 2.49 5.72
C VAL A 198 -4.83 1.37 6.70
N GLY A 199 -3.59 1.41 7.15
CA GLY A 199 -3.06 0.48 8.15
C GLY A 199 -2.55 1.21 9.39
N HIS A 200 -2.46 0.50 10.48
CA HIS A 200 -1.88 1.03 11.74
C HIS A 200 -0.40 0.66 11.90
N GLY A 201 0.11 -0.24 11.07
CA GLY A 201 1.44 -0.81 11.27
C GLY A 201 1.48 -1.80 12.46
N PRO A 202 2.67 -2.25 12.84
CA PRO A 202 3.92 -1.92 12.19
C PRO A 202 4.05 -2.56 10.80
N THR A 203 4.67 -1.82 9.87
CA THR A 203 5.06 -2.36 8.56
C THR A 203 6.52 -2.00 8.29
N LEU A 204 7.32 -2.98 7.88
CA LEU A 204 8.72 -2.77 7.55
C LEU A 204 8.95 -2.89 6.05
N VAL A 205 9.49 -1.83 5.44
CA VAL A 205 9.90 -1.78 4.03
C VAL A 205 11.41 -1.61 4.01
N ASP A 206 12.15 -2.68 3.68
CA ASP A 206 13.60 -2.66 3.78
C ASP A 206 14.32 -3.36 2.63
N ASN A 207 15.48 -2.84 2.28
CA ASN A 207 16.38 -3.45 1.29
C ASN A 207 15.74 -3.70 -0.09
N ASN A 208 14.78 -2.88 -0.50
CA ASN A 208 14.17 -2.98 -1.83
C ASN A 208 14.89 -2.06 -2.83
N ILE A 209 14.80 -2.44 -4.10
CA ILE A 209 15.21 -1.62 -5.23
C ILE A 209 13.95 -1.24 -6.02
N MET A 210 13.64 0.06 -6.05
CA MET A 210 12.43 0.61 -6.64
C MET A 210 12.82 1.64 -7.71
N LEU A 211 12.59 1.30 -8.97
CA LEU A 211 13.12 2.05 -10.11
C LEU A 211 12.04 2.74 -10.95
N SER A 212 10.77 2.57 -10.62
CA SER A 212 9.66 3.22 -11.36
C SER A 212 9.60 4.73 -11.07
N LYS A 213 8.87 5.46 -11.90
CA LYS A 213 8.67 6.91 -11.78
C LYS A 213 8.07 7.30 -10.41
N ALA A 214 7.18 6.48 -9.87
CA ALA A 214 6.69 6.60 -8.51
C ALA A 214 7.11 5.36 -7.73
N ALA A 215 8.02 5.53 -6.77
CA ALA A 215 8.58 4.41 -6.01
C ALA A 215 7.67 4.02 -4.84
N VAL A 216 7.38 4.96 -3.96
CA VAL A 216 6.62 4.66 -2.73
C VAL A 216 5.55 5.70 -2.48
N ARG A 217 4.38 5.24 -2.07
CA ARG A 217 3.34 6.07 -1.47
C ARG A 217 2.90 5.48 -0.15
N LEU A 218 2.94 6.29 0.90
CA LEU A 218 2.48 5.94 2.24
C LEU A 218 1.29 6.83 2.60
N ALA A 219 0.09 6.24 2.62
CA ALA A 219 -1.15 6.86 3.07
C ALA A 219 -1.66 6.12 4.33
N THR A 220 -0.80 6.03 5.33
CA THR A 220 -0.96 5.15 6.49
C THR A 220 -0.12 5.66 7.67
N GLN A 221 -0.07 4.91 8.74
CA GLN A 221 0.81 5.16 9.88
C GLN A 221 1.60 3.90 10.27
N GLY A 222 2.67 4.09 11.05
CA GLY A 222 3.44 2.98 11.64
C GLY A 222 4.32 2.22 10.65
N VAL A 223 4.88 2.90 9.63
CA VAL A 223 5.79 2.29 8.65
C VAL A 223 7.23 2.65 8.95
N ALA A 224 8.11 1.66 8.98
CA ALA A 224 9.55 1.85 8.88
C ALA A 224 10.02 1.56 7.44
N CYS A 225 10.60 2.57 6.79
CA CYS A 225 11.16 2.47 5.44
C CYS A 225 12.67 2.70 5.53
N VAL A 226 13.46 1.63 5.41
CA VAL A 226 14.90 1.67 5.72
C VAL A 226 15.75 0.92 4.71
N HIS A 227 16.92 1.46 4.40
CA HIS A 227 17.91 0.82 3.52
C HIS A 227 17.37 0.48 2.11
N ASN A 228 16.49 1.30 1.56
CA ASN A 228 15.99 1.11 0.20
C ASN A 228 16.72 2.00 -0.79
N LEU A 229 16.75 1.58 -2.06
CA LEU A 229 17.14 2.40 -3.19
C LEU A 229 15.88 2.79 -3.98
N MET A 230 15.67 4.09 -4.16
CA MET A 230 14.50 4.65 -4.84
C MET A 230 14.94 5.64 -5.94
N LEU A 231 14.51 5.38 -7.16
CA LEU A 231 14.79 6.25 -8.32
C LEU A 231 13.62 7.15 -8.70
N GLY A 232 12.45 6.90 -8.12
CA GLY A 232 11.22 7.65 -8.36
C GLY A 232 10.79 8.49 -7.17
N SER A 233 9.57 8.99 -7.26
CA SER A 233 8.99 9.79 -6.19
C SER A 233 8.71 8.95 -4.94
N PHE A 234 8.94 9.58 -3.80
CA PHE A 234 8.49 9.08 -2.50
C PHE A 234 7.47 10.06 -1.95
N THR A 235 6.31 9.56 -1.63
CA THR A 235 5.21 10.37 -1.12
C THR A 235 4.76 9.86 0.24
N LEU A 236 4.91 10.69 1.25
CA LEU A 236 4.29 10.51 2.56
C LEU A 236 3.09 11.44 2.64
N VAL A 237 1.91 10.86 2.55
CA VAL A 237 0.66 11.57 2.38
C VAL A 237 0.19 12.16 3.70
N GLY A 238 -0.08 13.47 3.72
CA GLY A 238 -0.64 14.14 4.90
C GLY A 238 -2.15 13.98 5.05
N LYS A 239 -2.84 13.69 3.94
CA LYS A 239 -4.28 13.39 3.91
C LYS A 239 -4.55 12.34 2.84
N GLY A 240 -5.78 11.91 2.68
CA GLY A 240 -6.16 11.03 1.58
C GLY A 240 -6.77 9.72 2.00
N THR A 241 -6.74 9.41 3.29
CA THR A 241 -7.50 8.29 3.84
C THR A 241 -8.82 8.74 4.48
N ASP A 242 -9.05 10.05 4.56
CA ASP A 242 -10.29 10.59 5.08
C ASP A 242 -11.45 10.31 4.14
N MET A 243 -12.61 10.14 4.71
CA MET A 243 -13.86 9.97 3.96
C MET A 243 -14.80 11.12 4.25
N THR A 244 -15.43 11.64 3.20
CA THR A 244 -16.53 12.58 3.36
C THR A 244 -17.84 11.80 3.41
N VAL A 245 -18.51 11.86 4.53
CA VAL A 245 -19.84 11.28 4.73
C VAL A 245 -20.81 12.42 5.00
N GLU A 246 -21.84 12.55 4.19
CA GLU A 246 -22.84 13.63 4.30
C GLU A 246 -22.23 15.03 4.40
N GLY A 247 -21.15 15.28 3.64
CA GLY A 247 -20.46 16.57 3.64
C GLY A 247 -19.49 16.78 4.81
N ILE A 248 -19.38 15.84 5.72
CA ILE A 248 -18.47 15.89 6.87
C ILE A 248 -17.24 15.05 6.55
N ASN A 249 -16.05 15.65 6.59
CA ASN A 249 -14.80 14.93 6.46
C ASN A 249 -14.48 14.20 7.77
N GLN A 250 -14.20 12.91 7.68
CA GLN A 250 -13.94 12.05 8.82
C GLN A 250 -12.71 11.18 8.57
N PRO A 251 -11.86 10.94 9.58
CA PRO A 251 -10.78 9.98 9.46
C PRO A 251 -11.37 8.57 9.28
N ARG A 252 -10.66 7.73 8.52
CA ARG A 252 -11.02 6.32 8.42
C ARG A 252 -10.73 5.60 9.71
N TYR A 253 -11.70 4.82 10.15
CA TYR A 253 -11.54 3.87 11.24
C TYR A 253 -11.28 2.49 10.67
N THR A 254 -10.21 1.85 11.11
CA THR A 254 -9.89 0.50 10.65
C THR A 254 -9.61 -0.43 11.85
N PRO A 255 -9.82 -1.74 11.71
CA PRO A 255 -9.47 -2.68 12.76
C PRO A 255 -7.97 -2.62 13.08
N TYR A 256 -7.67 -2.65 14.37
CA TYR A 256 -6.35 -2.91 14.91
C TYR A 256 -6.35 -4.29 15.55
N HIS A 257 -5.44 -5.14 15.15
CA HIS A 257 -5.41 -6.53 15.57
C HIS A 257 -4.48 -6.75 16.77
N ILE A 258 -4.80 -7.74 17.57
CA ILE A 258 -3.86 -8.24 18.57
C ILE A 258 -2.58 -8.66 17.84
N PRO A 259 -1.38 -8.28 18.30
CA PRO A 259 -0.13 -8.60 17.62
C PRO A 259 -0.02 -10.09 17.26
N HIS A 260 0.33 -10.36 16.00
CA HIS A 260 0.50 -11.71 15.45
C HIS A 260 -0.75 -12.58 15.45
N ARG A 261 -1.92 -11.97 15.48
CA ARG A 261 -3.23 -12.64 15.49
C ARG A 261 -4.22 -11.94 14.56
N THR A 262 -5.31 -12.62 14.25
CA THR A 262 -6.41 -12.06 13.46
C THR A 262 -7.45 -11.33 14.32
N GLU A 263 -7.47 -11.60 15.62
CA GLU A 263 -8.45 -11.02 16.54
C GLU A 263 -8.29 -9.51 16.65
N VAL A 264 -9.40 -8.82 16.60
CA VAL A 264 -9.47 -7.35 16.71
C VAL A 264 -9.28 -6.93 18.16
N ALA A 265 -8.29 -6.09 18.41
CA ALA A 265 -8.10 -5.42 19.69
C ALA A 265 -8.99 -4.17 19.81
N GLY A 266 -9.30 -3.53 18.68
CA GLY A 266 -10.15 -2.34 18.65
C GLY A 266 -10.27 -1.75 17.25
N PHE A 267 -10.99 -0.67 17.12
CA PHE A 267 -11.09 0.15 15.91
C PHE A 267 -10.48 1.51 16.18
N MET A 268 -9.53 1.91 15.35
CA MET A 268 -8.77 3.13 15.54
C MET A 268 -8.80 3.99 14.29
N SER A 269 -8.70 5.30 14.47
CA SER A 269 -8.56 6.26 13.38
C SER A 269 -7.17 6.15 12.75
N ILE A 270 -7.09 6.32 11.44
CA ILE A 270 -5.83 6.53 10.73
C ILE A 270 -5.51 8.02 10.78
N LEU A 271 -4.49 8.38 11.54
CA LEU A 271 -4.05 9.77 11.72
C LEU A 271 -2.91 10.16 10.79
N HIS A 272 -2.30 9.20 10.11
CA HIS A 272 -1.03 9.35 9.39
C HIS A 272 0.14 9.70 10.32
N GLY A 273 1.34 9.47 9.86
CA GLY A 273 2.55 9.64 10.67
C GLY A 273 2.95 8.37 11.40
N ASP A 274 3.66 8.51 12.50
CA ASP A 274 4.37 7.40 13.18
C ASP A 274 5.27 6.61 12.20
N ASN A 275 5.79 7.30 11.17
CA ASN A 275 6.63 6.69 10.13
C ASN A 275 8.09 7.01 10.38
N ARG A 276 8.96 6.05 10.09
CA ARG A 276 10.41 6.12 10.28
C ARG A 276 11.12 5.85 8.96
N ILE A 277 11.80 6.86 8.43
CA ILE A 277 12.40 6.84 7.10
C ILE A 277 13.92 7.05 7.26
N TYR A 278 14.66 5.95 7.32
CA TYR A 278 16.09 6.00 7.67
C TYR A 278 16.98 5.30 6.66
N ASN A 279 18.15 5.89 6.41
CA ASN A 279 19.24 5.25 5.69
C ASN A 279 18.82 4.75 4.28
N ASN A 280 17.94 5.49 3.59
CA ASN A 280 17.57 5.20 2.22
C ASN A 280 18.44 6.01 1.26
N ILE A 281 18.53 5.54 0.03
CA ILE A 281 19.17 6.26 -1.08
C ILE A 281 18.06 6.69 -2.04
N PHE A 282 17.98 8.00 -2.27
CA PHE A 282 17.08 8.63 -3.22
C PHE A 282 17.88 9.20 -4.40
N ILE A 283 17.55 8.78 -5.60
CA ILE A 283 18.19 9.28 -6.82
C ILE A 283 17.08 9.81 -7.72
N GLN A 284 17.04 11.12 -7.94
CA GLN A 284 16.09 11.71 -8.88
C GLN A 284 16.48 11.36 -10.30
N ASN A 285 15.77 10.42 -10.90
CA ASN A 285 16.02 9.92 -12.24
C ASN A 285 14.88 10.24 -13.23
N TRP A 286 13.78 10.77 -12.73
CA TRP A 286 12.62 11.15 -13.52
C TRP A 286 12.42 12.66 -13.48
N PRO A 287 11.80 13.26 -14.51
CA PRO A 287 11.43 14.67 -14.46
C PRO A 287 10.68 15.00 -13.18
N GLU A 288 10.99 16.16 -12.61
CA GLU A 288 10.26 16.63 -11.44
C GLU A 288 8.78 16.80 -11.80
N ARG A 289 7.90 16.28 -10.95
CA ARG A 289 6.46 16.42 -11.11
C ARG A 289 6.04 17.83 -10.72
N THR A 290 5.31 18.48 -11.58
CA THR A 290 4.75 19.80 -11.25
C THR A 290 3.48 19.64 -10.40
N LYS A 291 3.25 20.59 -9.48
CA LYS A 291 2.12 20.53 -8.55
C LYS A 291 0.76 20.44 -9.23
N GLU A 292 0.64 20.94 -10.46
CA GLU A 292 -0.63 21.04 -11.17
C GLU A 292 -0.96 19.78 -11.98
N GLU A 293 0.04 19.10 -12.47
CA GLU A 293 -0.14 17.93 -13.35
C GLU A 293 -0.36 16.61 -12.61
N ASP A 294 0.05 16.55 -11.34
CA ASP A 294 0.16 15.29 -10.60
C ASP A 294 -0.78 15.17 -9.39
N ILE A 295 -1.62 16.16 -9.15
CA ILE A 295 -2.47 16.14 -7.96
C ILE A 295 -3.85 15.63 -8.33
N SER A 296 -4.12 14.38 -7.98
CA SER A 296 -5.47 13.85 -8.00
C SER A 296 -6.35 14.56 -6.96
N SER A 297 -7.67 14.49 -7.13
CA SER A 297 -8.61 15.11 -6.19
C SER A 297 -8.43 14.66 -4.74
N ARG A 298 -7.83 13.48 -4.53
CA ARG A 298 -7.51 12.94 -3.19
C ARG A 298 -6.20 13.47 -2.60
N THR A 299 -5.38 14.12 -3.40
CA THR A 299 -4.04 14.58 -3.00
C THR A 299 -3.84 16.07 -3.08
N LYS A 300 -4.91 16.86 -3.30
CA LYS A 300 -4.82 18.32 -3.42
C LYS A 300 -4.06 19.01 -2.28
N ASP A 301 -4.11 18.42 -1.09
CA ASP A 301 -3.44 18.93 0.10
C ASP A 301 -2.08 18.28 0.36
N ASN A 302 -1.65 17.35 -0.49
CA ASN A 302 -0.40 16.64 -0.33
C ASN A 302 0.66 17.22 -1.26
N GLN A 303 1.86 17.31 -0.75
CA GLN A 303 3.00 17.74 -1.55
C GLN A 303 3.67 16.49 -2.13
N ILE A 304 3.61 16.37 -3.45
CA ILE A 304 4.44 15.40 -4.17
C ILE A 304 5.63 16.18 -4.68
N VAL A 305 6.76 16.00 -4.09
CA VAL A 305 7.97 16.76 -4.39
C VAL A 305 9.12 15.81 -4.71
N GLY A 306 8.98 15.04 -5.76
CA GLY A 306 9.99 14.06 -6.13
C GLY A 306 10.20 13.01 -5.03
N THR A 307 11.31 13.09 -4.32
CA THR A 307 11.66 12.20 -3.21
C THR A 307 11.48 12.86 -1.84
N ALA A 308 10.64 13.87 -1.73
CA ALA A 308 10.37 14.55 -0.47
C ALA A 308 9.05 14.10 0.16
N VAL A 309 8.88 14.45 1.41
CA VAL A 309 7.71 14.15 2.23
C VAL A 309 6.84 15.39 2.44
N PHE A 310 5.59 15.17 2.85
CA PHE A 310 4.68 16.23 3.24
C PHE A 310 5.21 17.03 4.43
N GLU A 311 5.25 18.35 4.31
CA GLU A 311 5.87 19.25 5.29
C GLU A 311 5.03 19.51 6.54
N GLY A 312 3.75 19.18 6.51
CA GLY A 312 2.80 19.46 7.59
C GLY A 312 2.81 18.48 8.76
N TYR A 313 3.77 17.56 8.80
CA TYR A 313 3.89 16.67 9.97
C TYR A 313 4.51 17.42 11.16
N PRO A 314 3.95 17.24 12.37
CA PRO A 314 4.55 17.80 13.58
C PRO A 314 5.87 17.10 13.90
N ASP A 315 6.76 17.78 14.59
CA ASP A 315 7.83 17.11 15.32
C ASP A 315 7.32 16.53 16.65
N TYR A 316 8.17 15.78 17.33
CA TYR A 316 7.77 15.10 18.56
C TYR A 316 7.43 16.07 19.70
N ASP A 317 8.17 17.16 19.81
CA ASP A 317 7.97 18.15 20.88
C ASP A 317 6.70 18.96 20.64
N GLU A 318 6.41 19.33 19.39
CA GLU A 318 5.16 19.95 19.01
C GLU A 318 3.98 19.03 19.33
N TRP A 319 4.06 17.76 18.97
CA TRP A 319 3.01 16.77 19.22
C TRP A 319 2.78 16.53 20.71
N THR A 320 3.83 16.36 21.51
CA THR A 320 3.72 16.17 22.96
C THR A 320 3.19 17.42 23.65
N GLY A 321 3.58 18.60 23.18
CA GLY A 321 3.10 19.89 23.69
C GLY A 321 1.57 20.02 23.63
N TRP A 322 0.93 19.41 22.65
CA TRP A 322 -0.54 19.42 22.58
C TRP A 322 -1.21 18.72 23.77
N PHE A 323 -0.58 17.69 24.31
CA PHE A 323 -1.11 16.94 25.47
C PHE A 323 -0.74 17.56 26.81
N GLU A 324 0.41 18.23 26.91
CA GLU A 324 0.82 18.91 28.12
C GLU A 324 -0.08 20.09 28.49
N MET A 325 -0.64 20.75 27.49
CA MET A 325 -1.60 21.84 27.73
C MET A 325 -2.95 21.35 28.27
N ASP A 326 -3.27 20.08 28.08
CA ASP A 326 -4.50 19.47 28.57
C ASP A 326 -4.22 18.52 29.73
N LYS A 327 -3.73 19.05 30.85
CA LYS A 327 -3.43 18.27 32.07
C LYS A 327 -4.60 17.45 32.62
N GLN A 328 -5.81 17.76 32.16
CA GLN A 328 -7.02 16.96 32.40
C GLN A 328 -7.75 16.82 31.05
N PRO A 329 -7.53 15.73 30.32
CA PRO A 329 -8.20 15.53 29.05
C PRO A 329 -9.71 15.44 29.28
N ASP A 330 -10.39 16.48 28.85
CA ASP A 330 -11.85 16.45 28.70
C ASP A 330 -12.18 15.57 27.50
N MET A 331 -12.87 14.48 27.75
CA MET A 331 -13.25 13.54 26.67
C MET A 331 -14.02 14.24 25.54
N GLY A 332 -14.77 15.31 25.83
CA GLY A 332 -15.43 16.14 24.83
C GLY A 332 -14.49 16.94 23.93
N LYS A 333 -13.20 17.04 24.28
CA LYS A 333 -12.19 17.75 23.48
C LYS A 333 -11.32 16.84 22.63
N LEU A 334 -11.49 15.53 22.70
CA LEU A 334 -10.71 14.59 21.90
C LEU A 334 -10.91 14.78 20.39
N GLU A 335 -12.03 15.32 19.97
CA GLU A 335 -12.32 15.63 18.57
C GLU A 335 -11.27 16.58 17.94
N LYS A 336 -10.66 17.47 18.70
CA LYS A 336 -9.59 18.35 18.19
C LYS A 336 -8.38 17.58 17.64
N TYR A 337 -8.16 16.36 18.11
CA TYR A 337 -7.04 15.51 17.67
C TYR A 337 -7.41 14.58 16.53
N HIS A 338 -8.66 14.54 16.10
CA HIS A 338 -9.14 13.64 15.05
C HIS A 338 -8.39 13.77 13.72
N PHE A 339 -7.91 14.98 13.42
CA PHE A 339 -7.18 15.27 12.18
C PHE A 339 -5.72 15.64 12.44
N SER A 340 -5.26 15.48 13.66
CA SER A 340 -3.87 15.75 14.04
C SER A 340 -3.01 14.57 13.64
N HIS A 341 -1.97 14.86 12.82
CA HIS A 341 -1.02 13.84 12.42
C HIS A 341 -0.13 13.40 13.59
N LEU A 342 0.32 12.15 13.55
CA LEU A 342 1.39 11.67 14.42
C LEU A 342 2.73 12.22 13.90
N PRO A 343 3.76 12.34 14.75
CA PRO A 343 5.09 12.73 14.31
C PRO A 343 5.67 11.75 13.30
N VAL A 344 6.63 12.23 12.50
CA VAL A 344 7.45 11.40 11.61
C VAL A 344 8.92 11.58 11.93
N TRP A 345 9.70 10.54 11.73
CA TRP A 345 11.14 10.54 11.96
C TRP A 345 11.86 10.21 10.66
N ILE A 346 12.54 11.18 10.10
CA ILE A 346 13.26 11.07 8.83
C ILE A 346 14.69 11.50 9.05
N ASN A 347 15.64 10.58 8.84
CA ASN A 347 17.04 10.87 9.16
C ASN A 347 18.01 9.91 8.44
N GLY A 348 19.24 10.37 8.22
CA GLY A 348 20.31 9.55 7.67
C GLY A 348 20.15 9.14 6.22
N ASN A 349 19.26 9.78 5.46
CA ASN A 349 19.06 9.44 4.05
C ASN A 349 20.06 10.17 3.14
N ALA A 350 20.33 9.58 1.98
CA ALA A 350 21.19 10.14 0.96
C ALA A 350 20.39 10.52 -0.30
N TYR A 351 20.62 11.74 -0.81
CA TYR A 351 19.87 12.33 -1.92
C TYR A 351 20.81 12.72 -3.03
N PHE A 352 20.52 12.24 -4.25
CA PHE A 352 21.34 12.44 -5.45
C PHE A 352 20.52 12.99 -6.60
N ASN A 353 21.21 13.66 -7.55
CA ASN A 353 20.62 14.16 -8.80
C ASN A 353 19.42 15.11 -8.62
N GLY A 354 19.40 15.89 -7.53
CA GLY A 354 18.30 16.80 -7.25
C GLY A 354 17.13 16.18 -6.49
N ALA A 355 17.27 14.95 -6.01
CA ALA A 355 16.32 14.39 -5.07
C ALA A 355 16.21 15.30 -3.83
N LYS A 356 14.98 15.56 -3.38
CA LYS A 356 14.72 16.54 -2.33
C LYS A 356 14.58 15.85 -0.99
N ALA A 357 15.34 16.36 -0.01
CA ALA A 357 15.21 15.95 1.38
C ALA A 357 14.06 16.70 2.05
N TRP A 358 13.49 16.10 3.07
CA TRP A 358 12.57 16.81 3.96
C TRP A 358 13.28 17.97 4.65
N SER A 359 12.56 19.09 4.82
CA SER A 359 13.15 20.31 5.38
C SER A 359 13.67 20.09 6.81
N LYS A 360 12.97 19.30 7.61
CA LYS A 360 13.28 19.03 9.02
C LYS A 360 14.27 17.85 9.22
N GLU A 361 14.75 17.19 8.16
CA GLU A 361 15.75 16.12 8.28
C GLU A 361 17.13 16.68 8.65
N GLU A 362 17.72 16.20 9.74
CA GLU A 362 18.97 16.76 10.27
C GLU A 362 20.22 16.10 9.68
N HIS A 363 20.33 14.79 9.68
CA HIS A 363 21.51 14.05 9.23
C HIS A 363 21.31 13.49 7.83
N LYS A 364 21.26 14.35 6.82
CA LYS A 364 21.10 14.00 5.43
C LYS A 364 22.38 14.20 4.63
N LEU A 365 22.64 13.33 3.68
CA LEU A 365 23.64 13.53 2.64
C LEU A 365 22.95 14.04 1.38
N VAL A 366 23.28 15.22 0.89
CA VAL A 366 22.79 15.74 -0.40
C VAL A 366 23.98 15.94 -1.32
N ASN A 367 24.00 15.22 -2.45
CA ASN A 367 25.01 15.35 -3.47
C ASN A 367 24.36 15.60 -4.84
N ASN A 368 24.50 16.82 -5.34
CA ASN A 368 24.00 17.26 -6.63
C ASN A 368 25.11 17.44 -7.68
N THR A 369 26.36 17.22 -7.34
CA THR A 369 27.52 17.49 -8.20
C THR A 369 27.94 16.29 -9.03
N ASP A 370 27.82 15.12 -8.51
CA ASP A 370 28.11 13.88 -9.23
C ASP A 370 26.81 13.30 -9.79
N LYS A 371 26.66 13.41 -11.09
CA LYS A 371 25.55 12.70 -11.74
C LYS A 371 25.78 11.21 -11.54
N ALA A 372 25.03 10.61 -10.61
CA ALA A 372 24.92 9.17 -10.58
C ALA A 372 24.31 8.75 -11.92
N VAL A 373 25.16 8.28 -12.84
CA VAL A 373 24.75 7.95 -14.20
C VAL A 373 24.04 6.61 -14.18
N TRP A 374 22.79 6.65 -13.87
CA TRP A 374 21.88 5.55 -14.15
C TRP A 374 21.15 5.89 -15.45
N SER A 375 21.55 5.35 -16.57
CA SER A 375 20.89 5.61 -17.85
C SER A 375 19.72 4.65 -18.06
N SER A 376 18.59 5.18 -18.46
CA SER A 376 17.35 4.42 -18.71
C SER A 376 17.49 3.34 -19.81
N SER A 377 18.43 3.52 -20.74
CA SER A 377 18.68 2.57 -21.82
C SER A 377 19.48 1.32 -21.41
N LYS A 378 19.95 1.24 -20.17
CA LYS A 378 20.72 0.09 -19.65
C LYS A 378 20.07 -0.54 -18.41
N ARG A 379 18.80 -0.24 -18.15
CA ARG A 379 18.15 -0.61 -16.89
C ARG A 379 17.91 -2.09 -16.69
N THR A 380 17.70 -2.83 -17.76
CA THR A 380 17.27 -4.23 -17.68
C THR A 380 18.33 -5.23 -18.09
N GLU A 381 19.38 -4.82 -18.82
CA GLU A 381 20.35 -5.77 -19.36
C GLU A 381 21.53 -6.12 -18.42
N ASN A 382 21.72 -5.37 -17.32
CA ASN A 382 22.90 -5.53 -16.45
C ASN A 382 22.61 -5.76 -14.97
N ILE A 383 21.39 -6.06 -14.59
CA ILE A 383 21.05 -6.35 -13.18
C ILE A 383 20.84 -7.87 -12.93
N PHE A 384 21.02 -8.70 -13.96
CA PHE A 384 20.92 -10.16 -13.86
C PHE A 384 22.23 -10.83 -14.26
#